data_624661195c40143fe90de736081c8d2b
#
_entry.id   624661195c40143fe90de736081c8d2b
#
_cell.length_a   1.000
_cell.length_b   1.000
_cell.length_c   1.000
_cell.angle_alpha   90.00
_cell.angle_beta   90.00
_cell.angle_gamma   90.00
#
_symmetry.space_group_name_H-M   'P 1'
#
loop_
_entity.id
_entity.type
_entity.pdbx_description
1 polymer ?
#
loop_
_entity_poly.entity_id
_entity_poly.type
_entity_poly.pdbx_seq_one_letter_code
_entity_poly.pdbx_strand_id
1 'polypeptide(L)'
;MLATPEHRLFVHRIAEAWAEGSEAPSQPEGTLWRGSWAGMCARKVAYMTLGEERTDPPTTADYWRMGLGSVVHELLEPAIKKWLDKDDTVTVEEEISVSLGEHGNGHIDLVLNTASGQKIVLELKTINGFGYKMAVEKGEGPRHSHVLQGAMYAKALDADMLVVGYLSMENIAPNRAESFGIDDIGRFASEWHYPKSEYMPLATAETDRLEGIAVAAHANGVSVIPRRFAHSDPDIPFPAEIDNPATGAWRFGTSFGKCWQCRYCDYQTRCTTDKANGC
;
A
#
# COMPACT_ATOMS: atom_id res chain seq x y z
N MET A 1 -10.94 34.00 10.11
CA MET A 1 -11.92 33.66 9.06
C MET A 1 -11.18 32.87 7.98
N LEU A 2 -11.68 31.72 7.57
CA LEU A 2 -11.07 30.96 6.48
C LEU A 2 -11.23 31.71 5.16
N ALA A 3 -10.17 31.76 4.35
CA ALA A 3 -10.25 32.33 3.00
C ALA A 3 -11.22 31.52 2.14
N THR A 4 -12.12 32.21 1.41
CA THR A 4 -12.96 31.56 0.42
C THR A 4 -12.10 31.06 -0.76
N PRO A 5 -12.56 30.10 -1.59
CA PRO A 5 -11.77 29.57 -2.70
C PRO A 5 -11.14 30.64 -3.60
N GLU A 6 -11.86 31.70 -3.90
CA GLU A 6 -11.42 32.82 -4.71
C GLU A 6 -10.35 33.71 -4.05
N HIS A 7 -10.18 33.61 -2.72
CA HIS A 7 -9.18 34.36 -1.96
C HIS A 7 -8.00 33.51 -1.49
N ARG A 8 -7.89 32.27 -1.95
CA ARG A 8 -6.76 31.38 -1.65
C ARG A 8 -5.60 31.66 -2.61
N LEU A 9 -4.55 32.34 -2.16
CA LEU A 9 -3.51 32.82 -3.06
C LEU A 9 -2.28 31.88 -3.13
N PHE A 10 -1.67 31.54 -2.03
CA PHE A 10 -0.36 30.86 -2.03
C PHE A 10 -0.44 29.36 -1.78
N VAL A 11 -0.95 28.96 -0.64
CA VAL A 11 -0.95 27.55 -0.21
C VAL A 11 -1.77 26.68 -1.17
N HIS A 12 -2.84 27.20 -1.70
CA HIS A 12 -3.66 26.50 -2.68
C HIS A 12 -2.90 26.23 -3.97
N ARG A 13 -2.20 27.26 -4.51
CA ARG A 13 -1.38 27.10 -5.72
C ARG A 13 -0.18 26.19 -5.53
N ILE A 14 0.42 26.17 -4.34
CA ILE A 14 1.49 25.22 -4.03
C ILE A 14 0.95 23.78 -4.07
N ALA A 15 -0.23 23.55 -3.49
CA ALA A 15 -0.86 22.23 -3.49
C ALA A 15 -1.27 21.78 -4.92
N GLU A 16 -1.75 22.69 -5.74
CA GLU A 16 -2.08 22.42 -7.16
C GLU A 16 -0.81 22.10 -7.97
N ALA A 17 0.23 22.94 -7.87
CA ALA A 17 1.49 22.71 -8.56
C ALA A 17 2.16 21.37 -8.12
N TRP A 18 2.04 21.02 -6.86
CA TRP A 18 2.51 19.72 -6.37
C TRP A 18 1.74 18.56 -7.02
N ALA A 19 0.43 18.67 -7.10
CA ALA A 19 -0.40 17.62 -7.68
C ALA A 19 -0.14 17.47 -9.21
N GLU A 20 0.05 18.58 -9.92
CA GLU A 20 0.38 18.58 -11.35
C GLU A 20 1.77 17.96 -11.64
N GLY A 21 2.73 18.14 -10.72
CA GLY A 21 4.06 17.54 -10.81
C GLY A 21 4.13 16.05 -10.42
N SER A 22 3.05 15.50 -9.84
CA SER A 22 3.00 14.12 -9.36
C SER A 22 2.56 13.15 -10.44
N GLU A 23 3.38 12.95 -11.47
CA GLU A 23 3.12 11.93 -12.49
C GLU A 23 3.39 10.53 -11.96
N ALA A 24 2.51 9.58 -12.30
CA ALA A 24 2.76 8.18 -12.00
C ALA A 24 3.98 7.69 -12.82
N PRO A 25 4.98 7.06 -12.20
CA PRO A 25 6.14 6.57 -12.93
C PRO A 25 5.73 5.59 -14.03
N SER A 26 6.39 5.68 -15.19
CA SER A 26 6.18 4.77 -16.33
C SER A 26 6.44 3.31 -15.90
N GLN A 27 5.76 2.37 -16.54
CA GLN A 27 6.05 0.96 -16.35
C GLN A 27 7.18 0.52 -17.29
N PRO A 28 8.10 -0.34 -16.85
CA PRO A 28 9.05 -1.01 -17.74
C PRO A 28 8.31 -1.83 -18.82
N GLU A 29 8.92 -1.97 -19.99
CA GLU A 29 8.38 -2.78 -21.09
C GLU A 29 8.16 -4.23 -20.63
N GLY A 30 7.03 -4.82 -20.99
CA GLY A 30 6.66 -6.19 -20.62
C GLY A 30 6.07 -6.34 -19.20
N THR A 31 6.04 -5.28 -18.41
CA THR A 31 5.43 -5.32 -17.08
C THR A 31 3.91 -5.22 -17.17
N LEU A 32 3.21 -6.22 -16.63
CA LEU A 32 1.75 -6.23 -16.56
C LEU A 32 1.20 -5.78 -15.20
N TRP A 33 1.99 -5.90 -14.12
CA TRP A 33 1.55 -5.53 -12.78
C TRP A 33 2.71 -5.07 -11.88
N ARG A 34 2.38 -4.47 -10.74
CA ARG A 34 3.36 -3.94 -9.77
C ARG A 34 3.13 -4.49 -8.37
N GLY A 35 4.21 -4.62 -7.59
CA GLY A 35 4.13 -5.04 -6.17
C GLY A 35 3.23 -4.14 -5.32
N SER A 36 3.18 -2.84 -5.60
CA SER A 36 2.29 -1.89 -4.93
C SER A 36 0.79 -2.13 -5.17
N TRP A 37 0.42 -3.06 -6.08
CA TRP A 37 -0.96 -3.46 -6.32
C TRP A 37 -1.42 -4.60 -5.38
N ALA A 38 -0.56 -5.02 -4.48
CA ALA A 38 -0.85 -6.03 -3.47
C ALA A 38 -2.17 -5.76 -2.73
N GLY A 39 -2.98 -6.78 -2.59
CA GLY A 39 -4.28 -6.71 -1.93
C GLY A 39 -5.36 -5.90 -2.66
N MET A 40 -5.08 -5.34 -3.84
CA MET A 40 -6.07 -4.59 -4.61
C MET A 40 -7.17 -5.50 -5.18
N CYS A 41 -8.33 -4.90 -5.42
CA CYS A 41 -9.44 -5.55 -6.13
C CYS A 41 -9.00 -6.08 -7.50
N ALA A 42 -9.38 -7.31 -7.84
CA ALA A 42 -9.01 -7.95 -9.11
C ALA A 42 -9.42 -7.12 -10.34
N ARG A 43 -10.62 -6.52 -10.34
CA ARG A 43 -11.06 -5.62 -11.42
C ARG A 43 -10.21 -4.37 -11.52
N LYS A 44 -9.81 -3.76 -10.40
CA LYS A 44 -8.90 -2.61 -10.42
C LYS A 44 -7.56 -2.99 -11.03
N VAL A 45 -6.99 -4.13 -10.64
CA VAL A 45 -5.75 -4.66 -11.23
C VAL A 45 -5.91 -4.85 -12.74
N ALA A 46 -7.02 -5.47 -13.18
CA ALA A 46 -7.27 -5.70 -14.60
C ALA A 46 -7.36 -4.39 -15.42
N TYR A 47 -8.07 -3.38 -14.92
CA TYR A 47 -8.15 -2.07 -15.58
C TYR A 47 -6.76 -1.42 -15.68
N MET A 48 -5.98 -1.48 -14.62
CA MET A 48 -4.62 -0.93 -14.62
C MET A 48 -3.68 -1.69 -15.56
N THR A 49 -3.77 -3.03 -15.61
CA THR A 49 -3.02 -3.88 -16.55
C THR A 49 -3.30 -3.52 -18.00
N LEU A 50 -4.54 -3.20 -18.32
CA LEU A 50 -4.97 -2.85 -19.69
C LEU A 50 -4.74 -1.38 -20.03
N GLY A 51 -4.26 -0.56 -19.09
CA GLY A 51 -4.07 0.88 -19.31
C GLY A 51 -5.38 1.62 -19.52
N GLU A 52 -6.50 1.10 -18.98
CA GLU A 52 -7.81 1.75 -19.11
C GLU A 52 -7.81 3.13 -18.46
N GLU A 53 -8.51 4.08 -19.08
CA GLU A 53 -8.65 5.42 -18.53
C GLU A 53 -9.36 5.41 -17.18
N ARG A 54 -8.85 6.17 -16.24
CA ARG A 54 -9.44 6.32 -14.90
C ARG A 54 -10.69 7.18 -14.99
N THR A 55 -11.82 6.59 -14.64
CA THR A 55 -13.12 7.32 -14.62
C THR A 55 -13.30 8.16 -13.36
N ASP A 56 -12.58 7.84 -12.31
CA ASP A 56 -12.63 8.52 -11.00
C ASP A 56 -11.19 8.82 -10.54
N PRO A 57 -10.47 9.72 -11.23
CA PRO A 57 -9.06 9.96 -10.97
C PRO A 57 -8.83 10.52 -9.56
N PRO A 58 -7.64 10.31 -8.97
CA PRO A 58 -7.27 10.89 -7.69
C PRO A 58 -7.45 12.40 -7.68
N THR A 59 -7.94 12.93 -6.58
CA THR A 59 -8.07 14.38 -6.38
C THR A 59 -6.73 15.01 -6.02
N THR A 60 -6.63 16.35 -6.09
CA THR A 60 -5.46 17.11 -5.59
C THR A 60 -5.10 16.73 -4.15
N ALA A 61 -6.11 16.49 -3.30
CA ALA A 61 -5.89 16.04 -1.92
C ALA A 61 -5.32 14.62 -1.81
N ASP A 62 -5.62 13.75 -2.79
CA ASP A 62 -5.04 12.41 -2.84
C ASP A 62 -3.58 12.48 -3.29
N TYR A 63 -3.26 13.28 -4.31
CA TYR A 63 -1.89 13.53 -4.74
C TYR A 63 -1.04 14.15 -3.63
N TRP A 64 -1.58 15.13 -2.90
CA TRP A 64 -0.91 15.70 -1.73
C TRP A 64 -0.54 14.63 -0.69
N ARG A 65 -1.49 13.76 -0.34
CA ARG A 65 -1.23 12.66 0.62
C ARG A 65 -0.18 11.66 0.12
N MET A 66 -0.20 11.32 -1.16
CA MET A 66 0.81 10.45 -1.75
C MET A 66 2.19 11.08 -1.74
N GLY A 67 2.28 12.36 -2.14
CA GLY A 67 3.53 13.10 -2.15
C GLY A 67 4.17 13.27 -0.77
N LEU A 68 3.36 13.42 0.30
CA LEU A 68 3.90 13.46 1.67
C LEU A 68 4.65 12.16 2.02
N GLY A 69 4.19 11.02 1.51
CA GLY A 69 4.91 9.76 1.66
C GLY A 69 6.32 9.84 1.08
N SER A 70 6.46 10.30 -0.16
CA SER A 70 7.75 10.44 -0.84
C SER A 70 8.71 11.38 -0.08
N VAL A 71 8.21 12.52 0.41
CA VAL A 71 9.02 13.46 1.21
C VAL A 71 9.59 12.80 2.47
N VAL A 72 8.81 11.95 3.14
CA VAL A 72 9.32 11.23 4.32
C VAL A 72 10.43 10.26 3.94
N HIS A 73 10.30 9.53 2.83
CA HIS A 73 11.37 8.66 2.34
C HIS A 73 12.66 9.44 2.06
N GLU A 74 12.57 10.58 1.37
CA GLU A 74 13.71 11.47 1.12
C GLU A 74 14.38 11.98 2.42
N LEU A 75 13.63 12.21 3.50
CA LEU A 75 14.17 12.62 4.79
C LEU A 75 14.87 11.48 5.55
N LEU A 76 14.51 10.23 5.25
CA LEU A 76 15.08 9.06 5.91
C LEU A 76 16.48 8.72 5.40
N GLU A 77 16.79 8.96 4.14
CA GLU A 77 18.09 8.64 3.55
C GLU A 77 19.28 9.19 4.36
N PRO A 78 19.32 10.49 4.76
CA PRO A 78 20.40 10.99 5.57
C PRO A 78 20.47 10.38 6.96
N ALA A 79 19.32 10.02 7.54
CA ALA A 79 19.27 9.38 8.85
C ALA A 79 19.80 7.94 8.79
N ILE A 80 19.49 7.21 7.73
CA ILE A 80 19.99 5.85 7.46
C ILE A 80 21.51 5.89 7.26
N LYS A 81 22.01 6.81 6.43
CA LYS A 81 23.46 7.00 6.21
C LYS A 81 24.20 7.28 7.51
N LYS A 82 23.66 8.18 8.34
CA LYS A 82 24.21 8.50 9.65
C LYS A 82 24.20 7.33 10.63
N TRP A 83 23.23 6.43 10.51
CA TRP A 83 23.17 5.20 11.30
C TRP A 83 24.24 4.22 10.83
N LEU A 84 24.37 4.00 9.53
CA LEU A 84 25.42 3.16 8.93
C LEU A 84 26.83 3.59 9.30
N ASP A 85 27.09 4.90 9.34
CA ASP A 85 28.39 5.45 9.74
C ASP A 85 28.79 5.08 11.18
N LYS A 86 27.86 4.54 11.95
CA LYS A 86 28.05 4.19 13.38
C LYS A 86 27.99 2.70 13.66
N ASP A 87 27.51 1.88 12.73
CA ASP A 87 27.27 0.45 12.94
C ASP A 87 27.83 -0.38 11.78
N ASP A 88 29.05 -0.92 11.99
CA ASP A 88 29.74 -1.79 11.02
C ASP A 88 29.06 -3.16 10.90
N THR A 89 28.03 -3.46 11.68
CA THR A 89 27.36 -4.77 11.72
C THR A 89 26.23 -4.91 10.72
N VAL A 90 25.82 -3.81 10.08
CA VAL A 90 24.73 -3.77 9.11
C VAL A 90 25.13 -2.99 7.88
N THR A 91 24.85 -3.53 6.70
CA THR A 91 24.90 -2.77 5.44
C THR A 91 23.49 -2.58 4.90
N VAL A 92 23.25 -1.46 4.22
CA VAL A 92 21.93 -1.14 3.66
C VAL A 92 22.04 -0.91 2.16
N GLU A 93 21.08 -1.45 1.41
CA GLU A 93 20.84 -1.15 0.01
C GLU A 93 19.48 -0.45 -0.11
N GLU A 94 19.41 0.62 -0.87
CA GLU A 94 18.23 1.49 -1.03
C GLU A 94 17.65 1.35 -2.44
N GLU A 95 16.32 1.47 -2.57
CA GLU A 95 15.59 1.52 -3.84
C GLU A 95 15.93 0.42 -4.86
N ILE A 96 15.93 -0.83 -4.41
CA ILE A 96 16.28 -1.97 -5.26
C ILE A 96 15.09 -2.34 -6.15
N SER A 97 15.29 -2.29 -7.47
CA SER A 97 14.33 -2.81 -8.43
C SER A 97 14.35 -4.33 -8.45
N VAL A 98 13.19 -4.97 -8.39
CA VAL A 98 13.04 -6.42 -8.42
C VAL A 98 11.97 -6.86 -9.41
N SER A 99 12.21 -8.04 -10.01
CA SER A 99 11.18 -8.74 -10.78
C SER A 99 10.33 -9.60 -9.85
N LEU A 100 9.01 -9.56 -10.06
CA LEU A 100 8.02 -10.29 -9.29
C LEU A 100 7.25 -11.23 -10.22
N GLY A 101 7.43 -12.54 -10.07
CA GLY A 101 6.87 -13.49 -11.04
C GLY A 101 7.44 -13.29 -12.44
N GLU A 102 6.63 -13.52 -13.47
CA GLU A 102 7.03 -13.42 -14.88
C GLU A 102 6.82 -11.99 -15.43
N HIS A 103 5.73 -11.31 -15.03
CA HIS A 103 5.32 -10.01 -15.58
C HIS A 103 5.18 -8.91 -14.53
N GLY A 104 5.59 -9.16 -13.29
CA GLY A 104 5.54 -8.18 -12.22
C GLY A 104 6.87 -7.48 -11.97
N ASN A 105 6.80 -6.26 -11.44
CA ASN A 105 7.95 -5.53 -10.94
C ASN A 105 7.65 -4.81 -9.62
N GLY A 106 8.71 -4.38 -8.94
CA GLY A 106 8.61 -3.57 -7.75
C GLY A 106 9.92 -2.88 -7.39
N HIS A 107 9.81 -1.97 -6.44
CA HIS A 107 10.94 -1.30 -5.84
C HIS A 107 10.87 -1.53 -4.33
N ILE A 108 11.96 -2.00 -3.78
CA ILE A 108 12.11 -2.26 -2.35
C ILE A 108 12.68 -1.01 -1.72
N ASP A 109 12.06 -0.54 -0.65
CA ASP A 109 12.53 0.65 0.04
C ASP A 109 13.94 0.45 0.60
N LEU A 110 14.14 -0.60 1.41
CA LEU A 110 15.41 -0.88 2.05
C LEU A 110 15.69 -2.38 2.18
N VAL A 111 16.94 -2.79 1.96
CA VAL A 111 17.44 -4.12 2.29
C VAL A 111 18.60 -3.99 3.28
N LEU A 112 18.48 -4.67 4.41
CA LEU A 112 19.48 -4.71 5.45
C LEU A 112 20.21 -6.04 5.39
N ASN A 113 21.54 -6.02 5.29
CA ASN A 113 22.36 -7.21 5.39
C ASN A 113 23.16 -7.13 6.71
N THR A 114 22.93 -8.06 7.62
CA THR A 114 23.61 -8.11 8.91
C THR A 114 24.96 -8.79 8.82
N ALA A 115 25.88 -8.53 9.75
CA ALA A 115 27.16 -9.21 9.85
C ALA A 115 27.02 -10.73 10.06
N SER A 116 25.90 -11.20 10.59
CA SER A 116 25.55 -12.63 10.70
C SER A 116 25.12 -13.26 9.38
N GLY A 117 25.04 -12.48 8.29
CA GLY A 117 24.64 -12.93 6.98
C GLY A 117 23.11 -12.98 6.76
N GLN A 118 22.32 -12.45 7.69
CA GLN A 118 20.88 -12.35 7.49
C GLN A 118 20.53 -11.21 6.54
N LYS A 119 19.61 -11.47 5.61
CA LYS A 119 19.03 -10.49 4.72
C LYS A 119 17.62 -10.15 5.18
N ILE A 120 17.36 -8.86 5.40
CA ILE A 120 16.09 -8.34 5.90
C ILE A 120 15.55 -7.34 4.88
N VAL A 121 14.33 -7.52 4.41
CA VAL A 121 13.59 -6.52 3.63
C VAL A 121 12.78 -5.66 4.59
N LEU A 122 12.96 -4.34 4.52
CA LEU A 122 12.16 -3.37 5.24
C LEU A 122 11.22 -2.66 4.27
N GLU A 123 9.93 -2.89 4.44
CA GLU A 123 8.84 -2.17 3.76
C GLU A 123 8.37 -1.05 4.66
N LEU A 124 8.67 0.18 4.28
CA LEU A 124 8.37 1.35 5.11
C LEU A 124 7.12 2.07 4.61
N LYS A 125 6.23 2.41 5.52
CA LYS A 125 4.98 3.11 5.19
C LYS A 125 4.74 4.31 6.08
N THR A 126 4.46 5.45 5.47
CA THR A 126 3.85 6.57 6.17
C THR A 126 2.35 6.33 6.29
N ILE A 127 1.80 6.56 7.48
CA ILE A 127 0.40 6.33 7.77
C ILE A 127 -0.20 7.50 8.54
N ASN A 128 -1.49 7.80 8.29
CA ASN A 128 -2.18 8.81 9.09
C ASN A 128 -2.40 8.35 10.53
N GLY A 129 -2.59 9.31 11.43
CA GLY A 129 -2.71 9.04 12.86
C GLY A 129 -3.85 8.08 13.22
N PHE A 130 -4.96 8.11 12.48
CA PHE A 130 -6.04 7.14 12.71
C PHE A 130 -5.60 5.71 12.39
N GLY A 131 -5.02 5.50 11.21
CA GLY A 131 -4.53 4.19 10.80
C GLY A 131 -3.41 3.67 11.72
N TYR A 132 -2.53 4.56 12.18
CA TYR A 132 -1.49 4.22 13.13
C TYR A 132 -2.05 3.76 14.48
N LYS A 133 -3.03 4.49 15.02
CA LYS A 133 -3.72 4.13 16.26
C LYS A 133 -4.43 2.77 16.15
N MET A 134 -5.04 2.47 15.02
CA MET A 134 -5.66 1.16 14.80
C MET A 134 -4.61 0.06 14.84
N ALA A 135 -3.49 0.25 14.15
CA ALA A 135 -2.41 -0.74 14.11
C ALA A 135 -1.78 -0.99 15.49
N VAL A 136 -1.46 0.08 16.24
CA VAL A 136 -0.67 0.00 17.47
C VAL A 136 -1.56 -0.11 18.71
N GLU A 137 -2.46 0.86 18.94
CA GLU A 137 -3.29 0.88 20.16
C GLU A 137 -4.33 -0.24 20.18
N LYS A 138 -4.87 -0.64 19.01
CA LYS A 138 -5.85 -1.71 18.90
C LYS A 138 -5.22 -3.07 18.61
N GLY A 139 -3.90 -3.10 18.40
CA GLY A 139 -3.19 -4.34 18.11
C GLY A 139 -3.59 -4.99 16.78
N GLU A 140 -4.15 -4.21 15.84
CA GLU A 140 -4.56 -4.76 14.53
C GLU A 140 -3.37 -5.10 13.65
N GLY A 141 -2.19 -4.59 13.97
CA GLY A 141 -1.00 -4.73 13.15
C GLY A 141 -1.06 -3.92 11.84
N PRO A 142 -0.11 -4.15 10.93
CA PRO A 142 -0.07 -3.46 9.65
C PRO A 142 -1.21 -3.94 8.73
N ARG A 143 -1.58 -3.08 7.79
CA ARG A 143 -2.56 -3.46 6.76
C ARG A 143 -2.06 -4.66 5.98
N HIS A 144 -2.93 -5.62 5.75
CA HIS A 144 -2.58 -6.84 5.02
C HIS A 144 -1.96 -6.56 3.64
N SER A 145 -2.42 -5.54 2.92
CA SER A 145 -1.83 -5.13 1.64
C SER A 145 -0.35 -4.72 1.75
N HIS A 146 0.06 -4.09 2.85
CA HIS A 146 1.47 -3.72 3.07
C HIS A 146 2.31 -4.96 3.40
N VAL A 147 1.74 -5.91 4.16
CA VAL A 147 2.40 -7.20 4.42
C VAL A 147 2.58 -7.99 3.13
N LEU A 148 1.54 -8.07 2.28
CA LEU A 148 1.60 -8.74 0.98
C LEU A 148 2.65 -8.12 0.05
N GLN A 149 2.71 -6.79 -0.02
CA GLN A 149 3.69 -6.07 -0.82
C GLN A 149 5.12 -6.41 -0.35
N GLY A 150 5.41 -6.22 0.92
CA GLY A 150 6.72 -6.52 1.48
C GLY A 150 7.07 -8.00 1.38
N ALA A 151 6.09 -8.90 1.55
CA ALA A 151 6.29 -10.34 1.40
C ALA A 151 6.74 -10.73 -0.01
N MET A 152 6.12 -10.17 -1.06
CA MET A 152 6.56 -10.41 -2.44
C MET A 152 7.99 -9.90 -2.67
N TYR A 153 8.35 -8.75 -2.10
CA TYR A 153 9.70 -8.20 -2.18
C TYR A 153 10.73 -9.09 -1.45
N ALA A 154 10.40 -9.51 -0.22
CA ALA A 154 11.24 -10.40 0.55
C ALA A 154 11.44 -11.77 -0.15
N LYS A 155 10.39 -12.29 -0.80
CA LYS A 155 10.47 -13.50 -1.64
C LYS A 155 11.40 -13.30 -2.82
N ALA A 156 11.32 -12.18 -3.53
CA ALA A 156 12.13 -11.88 -4.71
C ALA A 156 13.65 -11.87 -4.40
N LEU A 157 14.02 -11.45 -3.19
CA LEU A 157 15.41 -11.43 -2.72
C LEU A 157 15.81 -12.65 -1.90
N ASP A 158 14.91 -13.60 -1.72
CA ASP A 158 15.12 -14.77 -0.84
C ASP A 158 15.53 -14.36 0.59
N ALA A 159 14.93 -13.31 1.13
CA ALA A 159 15.29 -12.73 2.41
C ALA A 159 14.93 -13.65 3.58
N ASP A 160 15.66 -13.52 4.70
CA ASP A 160 15.41 -14.30 5.92
C ASP A 160 14.21 -13.73 6.72
N MET A 161 13.97 -12.41 6.58
CA MET A 161 12.93 -11.70 7.31
C MET A 161 12.34 -10.56 6.48
N LEU A 162 11.05 -10.36 6.62
CA LEU A 162 10.35 -9.14 6.26
C LEU A 162 10.08 -8.33 7.52
N VAL A 163 10.37 -7.04 7.47
CA VAL A 163 9.94 -6.06 8.45
C VAL A 163 9.01 -5.06 7.78
N VAL A 164 7.81 -4.86 8.32
CA VAL A 164 6.90 -3.80 7.90
C VAL A 164 6.95 -2.68 8.93
N GLY A 165 7.48 -1.54 8.53
CA GLY A 165 7.65 -0.36 9.40
C GLY A 165 6.58 0.69 9.13
N TYR A 166 6.00 1.25 10.19
CA TYR A 166 5.08 2.38 10.11
C TYR A 166 5.66 3.62 10.75
N LEU A 167 5.58 4.73 10.02
CA LEU A 167 5.83 6.06 10.53
C LEU A 167 4.54 6.89 10.45
N SER A 168 4.11 7.41 11.59
CA SER A 168 2.92 8.25 11.66
C SER A 168 3.28 9.72 11.56
N MET A 169 2.54 10.45 10.75
CA MET A 169 2.62 11.91 10.68
C MET A 169 1.98 12.61 11.90
N GLU A 170 1.30 11.84 12.76
CA GLU A 170 0.65 12.33 13.96
C GLU A 170 1.05 11.47 15.16
N ASN A 171 1.47 12.11 16.25
CA ASN A 171 1.83 11.40 17.47
C ASN A 171 0.60 10.96 18.27
N ILE A 172 0.69 9.79 18.90
CA ILE A 172 -0.23 9.41 19.97
C ILE A 172 0.04 10.35 21.16
N ALA A 173 -1.02 10.92 21.74
CA ALA A 173 -0.89 11.81 22.90
C ALA A 173 -0.22 11.07 24.09
N PRO A 174 0.65 11.71 24.87
CA PRO A 174 1.42 11.05 25.93
C PRO A 174 0.59 10.26 26.93
N ASN A 175 -0.47 10.89 27.47
CA ASN A 175 -1.38 10.26 28.42
C ASN A 175 -2.09 9.03 27.83
N ARG A 176 -2.35 9.03 26.55
CA ARG A 176 -2.96 7.88 25.85
C ARG A 176 -1.92 6.79 25.61
N ALA A 177 -0.72 7.14 25.18
CA ALA A 177 0.37 6.19 25.02
C ALA A 177 0.68 5.45 26.31
N GLU A 178 0.75 6.18 27.44
CA GLU A 178 0.94 5.61 28.76
C GLU A 178 -0.15 4.57 29.12
N SER A 179 -1.41 4.87 28.81
CA SER A 179 -2.52 3.96 29.10
C SER A 179 -2.47 2.63 28.33
N PHE A 180 -1.71 2.57 27.24
CA PHE A 180 -1.49 1.39 26.40
C PHE A 180 -0.09 0.80 26.55
N GLY A 181 0.75 1.33 27.45
CA GLY A 181 2.13 0.88 27.61
C GLY A 181 3.03 1.17 26.41
N ILE A 182 2.70 2.20 25.60
CA ILE A 182 3.44 2.62 24.41
C ILE A 182 4.53 3.60 24.85
N ASP A 183 5.78 3.31 24.50
CA ASP A 183 6.91 4.20 24.75
C ASP A 183 6.90 5.45 23.86
N ASP A 184 7.87 6.34 24.04
CA ASP A 184 7.90 7.61 23.33
C ASP A 184 8.12 7.44 21.82
N ILE A 185 8.92 6.47 21.39
CA ILE A 185 9.13 6.14 19.97
C ILE A 185 7.88 5.48 19.39
N GLY A 186 7.29 4.55 20.11
CA GLY A 186 6.05 3.87 19.71
C GLY A 186 4.85 4.80 19.49
N ARG A 187 4.95 6.06 19.92
CA ARG A 187 3.92 7.08 19.64
C ARG A 187 3.82 7.50 18.18
N PHE A 188 4.87 7.26 17.39
CA PHE A 188 4.92 7.64 15.96
C PHE A 188 5.61 6.62 15.07
N ALA A 189 6.34 5.64 15.62
CA ALA A 189 7.04 4.61 14.87
C ALA A 189 6.79 3.23 15.46
N SER A 190 6.51 2.25 14.62
CA SER A 190 6.34 0.85 15.02
C SER A 190 6.68 -0.08 13.87
N GLU A 191 7.07 -1.31 14.18
CA GLU A 191 7.42 -2.31 13.19
C GLU A 191 6.90 -3.71 13.57
N TRP A 192 6.70 -4.53 12.54
CA TRP A 192 6.25 -5.93 12.67
C TRP A 192 7.16 -6.81 11.84
N HIS A 193 7.60 -7.90 12.46
CA HIS A 193 8.56 -8.84 11.89
C HIS A 193 7.85 -10.12 11.44
N TYR A 194 8.17 -10.53 10.22
CA TYR A 194 7.65 -11.75 9.60
C TYR A 194 8.82 -12.62 9.15
N PRO A 195 9.13 -13.73 9.86
CA PRO A 195 10.15 -14.66 9.41
C PRO A 195 9.75 -15.31 8.08
N LYS A 196 10.72 -15.85 7.35
CA LYS A 196 10.52 -16.44 6.03
C LYS A 196 9.40 -17.48 5.98
N SER A 197 9.24 -18.29 7.05
CA SER A 197 8.16 -19.28 7.15
C SER A 197 6.75 -18.67 7.16
N GLU A 198 6.61 -17.43 7.63
CA GLU A 198 5.32 -16.75 7.73
C GLU A 198 5.00 -15.95 6.45
N TYR A 199 5.96 -15.20 5.91
CA TYR A 199 5.69 -14.36 4.74
C TYR A 199 5.68 -15.12 3.42
N MET A 200 6.44 -16.22 3.28
CA MET A 200 6.61 -16.91 2.00
C MET A 200 5.30 -17.48 1.42
N PRO A 201 4.40 -18.09 2.21
CA PRO A 201 3.09 -18.52 1.71
C PRO A 201 2.25 -17.35 1.20
N LEU A 202 2.26 -16.20 1.93
CA LEU A 202 1.55 -14.98 1.55
C LEU A 202 2.09 -14.42 0.24
N ALA A 203 3.41 -14.31 0.13
CA ALA A 203 4.08 -13.84 -1.07
C ALA A 203 3.75 -14.69 -2.30
N THR A 204 3.77 -16.00 -2.16
CA THR A 204 3.47 -16.92 -3.27
C THR A 204 2.03 -16.76 -3.71
N ALA A 205 1.08 -16.84 -2.79
CA ALA A 205 -0.34 -16.70 -3.12
C ALA A 205 -0.67 -15.35 -3.79
N GLU A 206 -0.08 -14.26 -3.30
CA GLU A 206 -0.34 -12.93 -3.86
C GLU A 206 0.34 -12.72 -5.22
N THR A 207 1.57 -13.21 -5.40
CA THR A 207 2.25 -13.20 -6.71
C THR A 207 1.41 -13.95 -7.74
N ASP A 208 0.99 -15.18 -7.43
CA ASP A 208 0.19 -16.02 -8.33
C ASP A 208 -1.16 -15.37 -8.64
N ARG A 209 -1.76 -14.71 -7.65
CA ARG A 209 -3.03 -13.98 -7.82
C ARG A 209 -2.89 -12.80 -8.78
N LEU A 210 -1.90 -11.93 -8.58
CA LEU A 210 -1.66 -10.76 -9.43
C LEU A 210 -1.27 -11.17 -10.84
N GLU A 211 -0.37 -12.14 -10.97
CA GLU A 211 0.05 -12.70 -12.26
C GLU A 211 -1.17 -13.27 -13.02
N GLY A 212 -1.97 -14.12 -12.36
CA GLY A 212 -3.15 -14.72 -12.98
C GLY A 212 -4.19 -13.69 -13.44
N ILE A 213 -4.43 -12.64 -12.65
CA ILE A 213 -5.35 -11.54 -13.03
C ILE A 213 -4.79 -10.78 -14.22
N ALA A 214 -3.52 -10.39 -14.17
CA ALA A 214 -2.89 -9.56 -15.19
C ALA A 214 -2.83 -10.30 -16.54
N VAL A 215 -2.38 -11.55 -16.55
CA VAL A 215 -2.32 -12.38 -17.76
C VAL A 215 -3.71 -12.64 -18.32
N ALA A 216 -4.70 -12.99 -17.48
CA ALA A 216 -6.07 -13.24 -17.93
C ALA A 216 -6.71 -11.96 -18.50
N ALA A 217 -6.52 -10.82 -17.87
CA ALA A 217 -7.03 -9.54 -18.35
C ALA A 217 -6.37 -9.15 -19.67
N HIS A 218 -5.07 -9.30 -19.79
CA HIS A 218 -4.32 -8.98 -21.02
C HIS A 218 -4.76 -9.86 -22.18
N ALA A 219 -4.99 -11.15 -21.96
CA ALA A 219 -5.40 -12.09 -23.01
C ALA A 219 -6.88 -11.99 -23.39
N ASN A 220 -7.78 -11.70 -22.46
CA ASN A 220 -9.22 -11.87 -22.64
C ASN A 220 -10.07 -10.64 -22.23
N GLY A 221 -9.42 -9.56 -21.81
CA GLY A 221 -10.10 -8.34 -21.34
C GLY A 221 -10.65 -8.47 -19.92
N VAL A 222 -11.25 -7.38 -19.44
CA VAL A 222 -11.73 -7.25 -18.05
C VAL A 222 -12.94 -8.16 -17.77
N SER A 223 -13.76 -8.51 -18.77
CA SER A 223 -14.99 -9.27 -18.59
C SER A 223 -14.78 -10.63 -17.91
N VAL A 224 -13.63 -11.27 -18.12
CA VAL A 224 -13.29 -12.56 -17.51
C VAL A 224 -12.86 -12.45 -16.04
N ILE A 225 -12.61 -11.25 -15.54
CA ILE A 225 -12.12 -11.02 -14.18
C ILE A 225 -13.31 -10.81 -13.24
N PRO A 226 -13.48 -11.65 -12.20
CA PRO A 226 -14.62 -11.53 -11.30
C PRO A 226 -14.58 -10.22 -10.49
N ARG A 227 -15.75 -9.68 -10.18
CA ARG A 227 -15.91 -8.57 -9.23
C ARG A 227 -15.77 -9.10 -7.81
N ARG A 228 -14.67 -8.82 -7.18
CA ARG A 228 -14.41 -9.28 -5.82
C ARG A 228 -15.04 -8.38 -4.75
N PHE A 229 -15.39 -7.14 -5.11
CA PHE A 229 -16.00 -6.15 -4.23
C PHE A 229 -17.20 -5.50 -4.91
N ALA A 230 -18.14 -6.30 -5.38
CA ALA A 230 -19.33 -5.73 -5.99
C ALA A 230 -20.13 -4.91 -4.99
N HIS A 231 -20.39 -3.67 -5.34
CA HIS A 231 -21.10 -2.68 -4.53
C HIS A 231 -22.46 -3.12 -4.01
N SER A 232 -23.01 -4.18 -4.52
CA SER A 232 -24.39 -4.58 -4.28
C SER A 232 -24.68 -6.02 -4.65
N ASP A 233 -23.66 -6.88 -4.73
CA ASP A 233 -23.87 -8.30 -4.95
C ASP A 233 -23.79 -9.02 -3.59
N PRO A 234 -24.95 -9.40 -3.00
CA PRO A 234 -24.98 -10.09 -1.72
C PRO A 234 -24.37 -11.50 -1.79
N ASP A 235 -24.20 -12.04 -3.01
CA ASP A 235 -23.72 -13.40 -3.24
C ASP A 235 -22.19 -13.45 -3.43
N ILE A 236 -21.50 -12.31 -3.57
CA ILE A 236 -20.03 -12.28 -3.55
C ILE A 236 -19.58 -12.18 -2.09
N PRO A 237 -19.07 -13.28 -1.52
CA PRO A 237 -18.59 -13.25 -0.15
C PRO A 237 -17.48 -12.22 -0.06
N PHE A 238 -17.59 -11.37 0.92
CA PHE A 238 -16.55 -10.43 1.28
C PHE A 238 -15.29 -11.24 1.58
N PRO A 239 -14.14 -10.97 0.96
CA PRO A 239 -12.94 -11.69 1.32
C PRO A 239 -12.54 -11.24 2.73
N ALA A 240 -12.94 -12.01 3.73
CA ALA A 240 -12.53 -11.85 5.12
C ALA A 240 -10.99 -11.90 5.28
N GLU A 241 -10.30 -12.27 4.22
CA GLU A 241 -8.87 -12.55 4.17
C GLU A 241 -8.02 -11.33 3.79
N ILE A 242 -8.60 -10.25 3.28
CA ILE A 242 -7.82 -9.10 2.75
C ILE A 242 -7.69 -7.96 3.76
N ASP A 243 -8.63 -7.80 4.64
CA ASP A 243 -8.54 -6.84 5.74
C ASP A 243 -8.81 -7.59 7.03
N ASN A 244 -8.02 -7.34 8.05
CA ASN A 244 -8.12 -7.94 9.37
C ASN A 244 -9.56 -8.37 9.70
N PRO A 245 -9.84 -9.65 9.90
CA PRO A 245 -11.19 -10.17 10.09
C PRO A 245 -11.93 -9.51 11.27
N ALA A 246 -11.17 -9.05 12.27
CA ALA A 246 -11.74 -8.39 13.45
C ALA A 246 -12.32 -7.00 13.12
N THR A 247 -11.84 -6.34 12.06
CA THR A 247 -12.28 -4.99 11.67
C THR A 247 -13.00 -4.97 10.33
N GLY A 248 -12.86 -6.02 9.54
CA GLY A 248 -13.51 -6.17 8.25
C GLY A 248 -15.01 -5.95 8.34
N ALA A 249 -15.69 -6.66 9.22
CA ALA A 249 -17.13 -6.54 9.40
C ALA A 249 -17.59 -5.14 9.85
N TRP A 250 -16.76 -4.43 10.58
CA TRP A 250 -17.07 -3.09 11.04
C TRP A 250 -16.86 -2.02 9.95
N ARG A 251 -15.78 -2.10 9.19
CA ARG A 251 -15.50 -1.18 8.06
C ARG A 251 -16.49 -1.35 6.92
N PHE A 252 -17.08 -2.50 6.84
CA PHE A 252 -18.04 -2.86 5.80
C PHE A 252 -19.47 -2.86 6.29
N GLY A 253 -19.67 -2.32 7.49
CA GLY A 253 -20.97 -2.29 8.13
C GLY A 253 -22.09 -2.08 7.11
N THR A 254 -23.05 -2.94 7.18
CA THR A 254 -24.25 -3.02 6.32
C THR A 254 -24.99 -1.69 6.12
N SER A 255 -24.71 -0.68 6.94
CA SER A 255 -25.28 0.66 6.82
C SER A 255 -24.90 1.41 5.55
N PHE A 256 -23.87 1.02 4.82
CA PHE A 256 -23.46 1.73 3.60
C PHE A 256 -23.62 0.91 2.30
N GLY A 257 -23.83 -0.39 2.37
CA GLY A 257 -24.03 -1.26 1.19
C GLY A 257 -22.90 -1.19 0.15
N LYS A 258 -21.72 -0.66 0.52
CA LYS A 258 -20.62 -0.41 -0.39
C LYS A 258 -19.29 -0.73 0.27
N CYS A 259 -18.46 -1.52 -0.41
CA CYS A 259 -17.08 -1.74 -0.01
C CYS A 259 -16.32 -0.40 0.06
N TRP A 260 -15.60 -0.14 1.13
CA TRP A 260 -14.83 1.10 1.28
C TRP A 260 -13.75 1.25 0.18
N GLN A 261 -13.13 0.16 -0.25
CA GLN A 261 -12.16 0.18 -1.35
C GLN A 261 -12.77 0.65 -2.67
N CYS A 262 -14.01 0.29 -2.94
CA CYS A 262 -14.73 0.78 -4.10
C CYS A 262 -14.98 2.30 -4.02
N ARG A 263 -15.24 2.82 -2.82
CA ARG A 263 -15.46 4.27 -2.62
C ARG A 263 -14.24 5.13 -2.99
N TYR A 264 -13.03 4.55 -2.91
CA TYR A 264 -11.76 5.20 -3.27
C TYR A 264 -11.12 4.59 -4.51
N CYS A 265 -11.93 3.95 -5.36
CA CYS A 265 -11.43 3.28 -6.56
C CYS A 265 -11.44 4.21 -7.77
N ASP A 266 -10.30 4.34 -8.42
CA ASP A 266 -10.10 5.18 -9.62
C ASP A 266 -10.97 4.74 -10.81
N TYR A 267 -11.63 3.57 -10.71
CA TYR A 267 -12.47 2.94 -11.74
C TYR A 267 -13.89 2.62 -11.24
N GLN A 268 -14.37 3.32 -10.22
CA GLN A 268 -15.68 3.01 -9.63
C GLN A 268 -16.81 3.15 -10.66
N THR A 269 -16.83 4.25 -11.38
CA THR A 269 -17.85 4.55 -12.40
C THR A 269 -17.77 3.52 -13.53
N ARG A 270 -16.58 3.23 -14.05
CA ARG A 270 -16.37 2.21 -15.10
C ARG A 270 -16.86 0.83 -14.66
N CYS A 271 -16.47 0.38 -13.47
CA CYS A 271 -16.88 -0.91 -12.95
C CYS A 271 -18.39 -1.03 -12.78
N THR A 272 -19.08 0.06 -12.41
CA THR A 272 -20.55 0.11 -12.30
C THR A 272 -21.19 0.05 -13.68
N THR A 273 -20.65 0.76 -14.66
CA THR A 273 -21.13 0.74 -16.04
C THR A 273 -20.97 -0.63 -16.67
N ASP A 274 -19.82 -1.26 -16.52
CA ASP A 274 -19.56 -2.62 -17.03
C ASP A 274 -20.52 -3.64 -16.41
N LYS A 275 -20.87 -3.50 -15.12
CA LYS A 275 -21.89 -4.35 -14.48
C LYS A 275 -23.27 -4.17 -15.13
N ALA A 276 -23.67 -2.94 -15.40
CA ALA A 276 -24.95 -2.64 -16.05
C ALA A 276 -25.01 -3.21 -17.48
N ASN A 277 -23.87 -3.32 -18.15
CA ASN A 277 -23.75 -3.86 -19.50
C ASN A 277 -23.53 -5.39 -19.53
N GLY A 278 -23.64 -6.07 -18.38
CA GLY A 278 -23.50 -7.52 -18.29
C GLY A 278 -22.06 -8.06 -18.35
N CYS A 279 -21.07 -7.18 -18.18
CA CYS A 279 -19.63 -7.55 -18.16
C CYS A 279 -19.13 -7.89 -16.76
#